data_5805495a5121f1eb77eab9b276957f3a
#
_entry.id   5805495a5121f1eb77eab9b276957f3a
#
_cell.length_a   1.000
_cell.length_b   1.000
_cell.length_c   1.000
_cell.angle_alpha   90.00
_cell.angle_beta   90.00
_cell.angle_gamma   90.00
#
_symmetry.space_group_name_H-M   'P 1'
#
loop_
_entity.id
_entity.type
_entity.pdbx_description
1 polymer ?
#
loop_
_entity_poly.entity_id
_entity_poly.type
_entity_poly.pdbx_seq_one_letter_code
_entity_poly.pdbx_strand_id
1 'polypeptide(L)'
;MPRIVLLHDAADAAGRPDSSDTLLEAQAIATALATLGYETATLPVGLDLAALKRSLRDIAPHAVFNLVESIEGQGRLLNLVPTLLESLGVPFTGCSAHAVATTSHKLVAKKLLRQAEIATPAVLGQPGDGPWIVKSVFEHASLGLDDTSVVKEPAAAARILEARRAEFGGDWFAERYVPGRELNVAIIASPTGPRVLPVAELKFEGYPEDKPAIISYAAKWDVDSFEYRHTVRSFDVEPELAARAERLALACWDLFALDGYARVDYRVDASGCLFVLEVNANPCLSPDAGFAAALERSGIGYGDAIGWLIEDARRRAHARAA
;
A
#
# COMPACT_ATOMS: atom_id res chain seq x y z
N MET A 1 -5.64 31.31 -4.81
CA MET A 1 -5.64 30.27 -3.78
C MET A 1 -4.36 29.43 -3.93
N PRO A 2 -3.83 28.80 -2.87
CA PRO A 2 -2.70 27.91 -3.02
C PRO A 2 -3.11 26.71 -3.87
N ARG A 3 -2.21 26.28 -4.78
CA ARG A 3 -2.49 25.20 -5.73
C ARG A 3 -1.82 23.90 -5.33
N ILE A 4 -2.57 22.81 -5.30
CA ILE A 4 -2.07 21.45 -5.10
C ILE A 4 -2.08 20.71 -6.44
N VAL A 5 -0.97 20.06 -6.77
CA VAL A 5 -0.90 19.16 -7.93
C VAL A 5 -1.12 17.73 -7.45
N LEU A 6 -2.09 17.05 -8.06
CA LEU A 6 -2.32 15.62 -7.84
C LEU A 6 -1.62 14.82 -8.93
N LEU A 7 -0.70 13.96 -8.53
CA LEU A 7 -0.02 13.02 -9.42
C LEU A 7 -0.69 11.66 -9.33
N HIS A 8 -1.00 11.05 -10.46
CA HIS A 8 -1.58 9.73 -10.57
C HIS A 8 -0.93 8.94 -11.70
N ASP A 9 -1.14 7.64 -11.76
CA ASP A 9 -0.65 6.79 -12.84
C ASP A 9 -1.18 7.27 -14.18
N ALA A 10 -0.33 7.30 -15.20
CA ALA A 10 -0.82 7.45 -16.56
C ALA A 10 -1.70 6.25 -16.92
N ALA A 11 -2.78 6.49 -17.66
CA ALA A 11 -3.69 5.42 -18.06
C ALA A 11 -2.92 4.29 -18.75
N ASP A 12 -3.12 3.06 -18.29
CA ASP A 12 -2.56 1.87 -18.90
C ASP A 12 -3.29 1.59 -20.23
N ALA A 13 -2.53 1.32 -21.28
CA ALA A 13 -3.08 0.92 -22.59
C ALA A 13 -3.88 -0.39 -22.51
N ALA A 14 -3.66 -1.22 -21.49
CA ALA A 14 -4.39 -2.46 -21.26
C ALA A 14 -5.77 -2.25 -20.58
N GLY A 15 -6.06 -1.05 -20.05
CA GLY A 15 -7.35 -0.72 -19.44
C GLY A 15 -7.68 -1.56 -18.19
N ARG A 16 -6.69 -1.96 -17.43
CA ARG A 16 -6.89 -2.75 -16.20
C ARG A 16 -7.62 -1.93 -15.13
N PRO A 17 -8.52 -2.54 -14.32
CA PRO A 17 -9.25 -1.85 -13.25
C PRO A 17 -8.32 -1.14 -12.25
N ASP A 18 -7.23 -1.76 -11.87
CA ASP A 18 -6.23 -1.21 -10.93
C ASP A 18 -5.54 0.06 -11.46
N SER A 19 -5.42 0.24 -12.77
CA SER A 19 -4.79 1.41 -13.37
C SER A 19 -5.68 2.66 -13.41
N SER A 20 -7.00 2.50 -13.31
CA SER A 20 -7.95 3.62 -13.25
C SER A 20 -8.25 4.10 -11.83
N ASP A 21 -7.91 3.32 -10.83
CA ASP A 21 -8.23 3.58 -9.43
C ASP A 21 -7.55 4.88 -8.92
N THR A 22 -6.28 5.10 -9.24
CA THR A 22 -5.55 6.32 -8.83
C THR A 22 -6.14 7.60 -9.41
N LEU A 23 -6.82 7.55 -10.57
CA LEU A 23 -7.53 8.71 -11.12
C LEU A 23 -8.83 9.00 -10.36
N LEU A 24 -9.59 7.97 -10.00
CA LEU A 24 -10.79 8.12 -9.17
C LEU A 24 -10.44 8.64 -7.78
N GLU A 25 -9.38 8.13 -7.20
CA GLU A 25 -8.81 8.60 -5.94
C GLU A 25 -8.43 10.09 -6.04
N ALA A 26 -7.71 10.48 -7.10
CA ALA A 26 -7.34 11.88 -7.35
C ALA A 26 -8.57 12.80 -7.44
N GLN A 27 -9.67 12.36 -8.06
CA GLN A 27 -10.92 13.13 -8.15
C GLN A 27 -11.57 13.32 -6.77
N ALA A 28 -11.61 12.28 -5.94
CA ALA A 28 -12.14 12.36 -4.59
C ALA A 28 -11.31 13.32 -3.71
N ILE A 29 -9.98 13.22 -3.78
CA ILE A 29 -9.06 14.12 -3.06
C ILE A 29 -9.17 15.55 -3.57
N ALA A 30 -9.31 15.78 -4.88
CA ALA A 30 -9.52 17.12 -5.44
C ALA A 30 -10.79 17.76 -4.88
N THR A 31 -11.86 16.99 -4.74
CA THR A 31 -13.12 17.45 -4.13
C THR A 31 -12.91 17.84 -2.66
N ALA A 32 -12.20 17.03 -1.89
CA ALA A 32 -11.88 17.36 -0.49
C ALA A 32 -11.00 18.62 -0.38
N LEU A 33 -9.97 18.74 -1.23
CA LEU A 33 -9.08 19.90 -1.25
C LEU A 33 -9.81 21.20 -1.62
N ALA A 34 -10.79 21.13 -2.52
CA ALA A 34 -11.60 22.29 -2.87
C ALA A 34 -12.40 22.83 -1.67
N THR A 35 -12.93 21.93 -0.80
CA THR A 35 -13.62 22.34 0.44
C THR A 35 -12.68 22.98 1.45
N LEU A 36 -11.38 22.66 1.39
CA LEU A 36 -10.32 23.26 2.20
C LEU A 36 -9.76 24.56 1.61
N GLY A 37 -10.28 25.04 0.48
CA GLY A 37 -9.87 26.29 -0.16
C GLY A 37 -8.63 26.19 -1.04
N TYR A 38 -8.26 24.99 -1.50
CA TYR A 38 -7.18 24.79 -2.47
C TYR A 38 -7.70 24.72 -3.91
N GLU A 39 -6.92 25.28 -4.84
CA GLU A 39 -7.05 24.94 -6.26
C GLU A 39 -6.29 23.65 -6.56
N THR A 40 -6.80 22.84 -7.46
CA THR A 40 -6.15 21.59 -7.84
C THR A 40 -5.80 21.54 -9.33
N ALA A 41 -4.70 20.88 -9.66
CA ALA A 41 -4.33 20.49 -11.01
C ALA A 41 -3.91 19.01 -10.98
N THR A 42 -4.34 18.22 -11.96
CA THR A 42 -4.08 16.79 -12.02
C THR A 42 -3.10 16.50 -13.15
N LEU A 43 -2.06 15.74 -12.90
CA LEU A 43 -1.04 15.36 -13.87
C LEU A 43 -0.84 13.84 -13.87
N PRO A 44 -0.98 13.16 -15.03
CA PRO A 44 -0.57 11.78 -15.18
C PRO A 44 0.96 11.66 -15.20
N VAL A 45 1.48 10.58 -14.61
CA VAL A 45 2.92 10.32 -14.53
C VAL A 45 3.29 9.11 -15.40
N GLY A 46 4.22 9.32 -16.31
CA GLY A 46 4.89 8.29 -17.10
C GLY A 46 6.41 8.41 -16.96
N LEU A 47 7.17 7.74 -17.85
CA LEU A 47 8.63 7.75 -17.81
C LEU A 47 9.27 9.09 -18.23
N ASP A 48 8.53 10.01 -18.87
CA ASP A 48 9.08 11.36 -19.15
C ASP A 48 9.10 12.24 -17.90
N LEU A 49 9.97 11.89 -16.96
CA LEU A 49 10.18 12.68 -15.73
C LEU A 49 10.70 14.10 -16.03
N ALA A 50 11.30 14.33 -17.19
CA ALA A 50 11.72 15.67 -17.59
C ALA A 50 10.51 16.56 -17.92
N ALA A 51 9.46 16.01 -18.54
CA ALA A 51 8.19 16.72 -18.74
C ALA A 51 7.50 17.01 -17.40
N LEU A 52 7.42 16.01 -16.51
CA LEU A 52 6.86 16.21 -15.17
C LEU A 52 7.59 17.34 -14.42
N LYS A 53 8.93 17.33 -14.46
CA LYS A 53 9.75 18.40 -13.85
C LYS A 53 9.42 19.78 -14.42
N ARG A 54 9.26 19.91 -15.75
CA ARG A 54 8.85 21.18 -16.38
C ARG A 54 7.49 21.64 -15.90
N SER A 55 6.49 20.75 -15.96
CA SER A 55 5.13 21.05 -15.53
C SER A 55 5.07 21.50 -14.07
N LEU A 56 5.79 20.84 -13.17
CA LEU A 56 5.86 21.21 -11.75
C LEU A 56 6.52 22.58 -11.55
N ARG A 57 7.55 22.93 -12.33
CA ARG A 57 8.17 24.26 -12.28
C ARG A 57 7.25 25.35 -12.79
N ASP A 58 6.52 25.11 -13.89
CA ASP A 58 5.60 26.08 -14.49
C ASP A 58 4.39 26.34 -13.59
N ILE A 59 3.89 25.28 -12.94
CA ILE A 59 2.75 25.39 -12.00
C ILE A 59 3.19 25.97 -10.66
N ALA A 60 4.42 25.72 -10.21
CA ALA A 60 4.95 26.10 -8.90
C ALA A 60 3.98 25.75 -7.75
N PRO A 61 3.62 24.46 -7.54
CA PRO A 61 2.58 24.07 -6.61
C PRO A 61 2.97 24.36 -5.16
N HIS A 62 1.95 24.62 -4.34
CA HIS A 62 2.09 24.74 -2.90
C HIS A 62 2.51 23.43 -2.23
N ALA A 63 1.98 22.32 -2.74
CA ALA A 63 2.41 20.96 -2.47
C ALA A 63 1.94 20.03 -3.61
N VAL A 64 2.51 18.83 -3.65
CA VAL A 64 2.10 17.74 -4.52
C VAL A 64 1.40 16.67 -3.69
N PHE A 65 0.22 16.22 -4.11
CA PHE A 65 -0.40 15.02 -3.60
C PHE A 65 -0.01 13.85 -4.49
N ASN A 66 0.85 12.96 -3.98
CA ASN A 66 1.41 11.86 -4.75
C ASN A 66 0.60 10.58 -4.56
N LEU A 67 -0.12 10.17 -5.61
CA LEU A 67 -0.94 8.96 -5.66
C LEU A 67 -0.38 7.91 -6.62
N VAL A 68 0.83 8.13 -7.13
CA VAL A 68 1.42 7.22 -8.12
C VAL A 68 1.74 5.88 -7.47
N GLU A 69 1.16 4.81 -7.98
CA GLU A 69 1.38 3.42 -7.54
C GLU A 69 2.27 2.63 -8.52
N SER A 70 2.33 3.09 -9.77
CA SER A 70 3.20 2.49 -10.79
C SER A 70 3.60 3.52 -11.85
N ILE A 71 4.66 3.22 -12.61
CA ILE A 71 5.00 3.94 -13.84
C ILE A 71 4.98 2.93 -14.98
N GLU A 72 4.13 3.17 -15.98
CA GLU A 72 3.87 2.25 -17.09
C GLU A 72 3.55 0.82 -16.61
N GLY A 73 2.72 0.70 -15.58
CA GLY A 73 2.30 -0.56 -14.98
C GLY A 73 3.41 -1.30 -14.23
N GLN A 74 4.52 -0.64 -13.90
CA GLN A 74 5.65 -1.22 -13.19
C GLN A 74 5.77 -0.63 -11.78
N GLY A 75 5.34 -1.36 -10.75
CA GLY A 75 5.45 -0.95 -9.35
C GLY A 75 6.88 -0.72 -8.88
N ARG A 76 7.87 -1.41 -9.48
CA ARG A 76 9.30 -1.21 -9.17
C ARG A 76 9.81 0.20 -9.45
N LEU A 77 9.11 0.99 -10.27
CA LEU A 77 9.50 2.35 -10.65
C LEU A 77 8.84 3.44 -9.81
N LEU A 78 7.93 3.08 -8.93
CA LEU A 78 7.13 4.06 -8.19
C LEU A 78 7.96 5.01 -7.32
N ASN A 79 9.14 4.60 -6.85
CA ASN A 79 10.05 5.43 -6.06
C ASN A 79 10.71 6.57 -6.86
N LEU A 80 10.65 6.56 -8.19
CA LEU A 80 11.19 7.62 -9.03
C LEU A 80 10.45 8.95 -8.81
N VAL A 81 9.15 8.91 -8.52
CA VAL A 81 8.34 10.11 -8.29
C VAL A 81 8.77 10.83 -7.01
N PRO A 82 8.75 10.22 -5.82
CA PRO A 82 9.23 10.90 -4.63
C PRO A 82 10.71 11.28 -4.73
N THR A 83 11.56 10.51 -5.42
CA THR A 83 12.96 10.88 -5.70
C THR A 83 13.06 12.19 -6.49
N LEU A 84 12.23 12.35 -7.53
CA LEU A 84 12.18 13.60 -8.29
C LEU A 84 11.69 14.75 -7.43
N LEU A 85 10.61 14.56 -6.67
CA LEU A 85 10.02 15.61 -5.82
C LEU A 85 11.00 16.07 -4.73
N GLU A 86 11.73 15.13 -4.10
CA GLU A 86 12.81 15.44 -3.16
C GLU A 86 13.94 16.26 -3.81
N SER A 87 14.37 15.86 -5.01
CA SER A 87 15.42 16.57 -5.75
C SER A 87 15.02 17.99 -6.16
N LEU A 88 13.73 18.25 -6.29
CA LEU A 88 13.18 19.56 -6.62
C LEU A 88 12.88 20.44 -5.37
N GLY A 89 12.94 19.86 -4.17
CA GLY A 89 12.55 20.53 -2.95
C GLY A 89 11.06 20.86 -2.88
N VAL A 90 10.21 20.15 -3.65
CA VAL A 90 8.76 20.37 -3.66
C VAL A 90 8.11 19.59 -2.50
N PRO A 91 7.30 20.28 -1.66
CA PRO A 91 6.52 19.55 -0.63
C PRO A 91 5.60 18.51 -1.27
N PHE A 92 5.58 17.28 -0.73
CA PHE A 92 4.70 16.22 -1.25
C PHE A 92 4.17 15.31 -0.14
N THR A 93 2.97 14.77 -0.34
CA THR A 93 2.32 13.83 0.57
C THR A 93 2.87 12.41 0.42
N GLY A 94 2.69 11.60 1.46
CA GLY A 94 3.15 10.22 1.48
C GLY A 94 4.61 10.10 1.93
N CYS A 95 5.16 8.94 1.76
CA CYS A 95 6.47 8.57 2.27
C CYS A 95 7.63 9.07 1.41
N SER A 96 8.82 9.16 2.01
CA SER A 96 10.07 9.51 1.32
C SER A 96 10.44 8.50 0.24
N ALA A 97 11.28 8.90 -0.71
CA ALA A 97 11.80 8.00 -1.74
C ALA A 97 12.49 6.77 -1.14
N HIS A 98 13.21 6.93 -0.04
CA HIS A 98 13.86 5.84 0.67
C HIS A 98 12.84 4.84 1.26
N ALA A 99 11.83 5.33 1.97
CA ALA A 99 10.79 4.49 2.56
C ALA A 99 10.02 3.73 1.49
N VAL A 100 9.62 4.41 0.40
CA VAL A 100 8.96 3.78 -0.75
C VAL A 100 9.84 2.70 -1.38
N ALA A 101 11.12 2.97 -1.65
CA ALA A 101 12.03 2.00 -2.27
C ALA A 101 12.23 0.75 -1.40
N THR A 102 12.33 0.91 -0.08
CA THR A 102 12.58 -0.20 0.84
C THR A 102 11.33 -1.05 1.10
N THR A 103 10.15 -0.43 1.18
CA THR A 103 8.89 -1.14 1.44
C THR A 103 8.31 -1.81 0.18
N SER A 104 8.42 -1.17 -0.99
CA SER A 104 7.89 -1.72 -2.25
C SER A 104 8.62 -2.99 -2.68
N HIS A 105 9.90 -3.15 -2.34
CA HIS A 105 10.63 -4.39 -2.60
C HIS A 105 10.42 -5.39 -1.45
N LYS A 106 9.40 -6.25 -1.56
CA LYS A 106 8.99 -7.17 -0.47
C LYS A 106 10.13 -7.98 0.15
N LEU A 107 11.11 -8.44 -0.64
CA LEU A 107 12.26 -9.19 -0.10
C LEU A 107 13.22 -8.31 0.71
N VAL A 108 13.39 -7.03 0.36
CA VAL A 108 14.17 -6.05 1.14
C VAL A 108 13.44 -5.75 2.45
N ALA A 109 12.13 -5.45 2.37
CA ALA A 109 11.30 -5.21 3.54
C ALA A 109 11.37 -6.39 4.53
N LYS A 110 11.21 -7.63 4.04
CA LYS A 110 11.31 -8.84 4.87
C LYS A 110 12.70 -9.04 5.51
N LYS A 111 13.76 -8.66 4.81
CA LYS A 111 15.11 -8.71 5.39
C LYS A 111 15.25 -7.72 6.55
N LEU A 112 14.77 -6.48 6.38
CA LEU A 112 14.79 -5.44 7.43
C LEU A 112 13.92 -5.85 8.63
N LEU A 113 12.71 -6.34 8.40
CA LEU A 113 11.82 -6.86 9.45
C LEU A 113 12.52 -7.93 10.29
N ARG A 114 13.14 -8.93 9.64
CA ARG A 114 13.88 -9.99 10.37
C ARG A 114 15.08 -9.47 11.16
N GLN A 115 15.82 -8.49 10.62
CA GLN A 115 16.92 -7.86 11.33
C GLN A 115 16.45 -7.09 12.58
N ALA A 116 15.23 -6.57 12.55
CA ALA A 116 14.57 -5.91 13.67
C ALA A 116 13.77 -6.89 14.57
N GLU A 117 13.94 -8.21 14.37
CA GLU A 117 13.23 -9.26 15.11
C GLU A 117 11.70 -9.19 14.97
N ILE A 118 11.19 -8.56 13.92
CA ILE A 118 9.78 -8.51 13.58
C ILE A 118 9.42 -9.73 12.72
N ALA A 119 8.46 -10.52 13.20
CA ALA A 119 8.04 -11.73 12.51
C ALA A 119 7.42 -11.43 11.13
N THR A 120 7.91 -12.11 10.12
CA THR A 120 7.41 -12.10 8.73
C THR A 120 7.52 -13.52 8.16
N PRO A 121 6.65 -13.96 7.24
CA PRO A 121 6.73 -15.29 6.67
C PRO A 121 8.11 -15.57 6.06
N ALA A 122 8.62 -16.79 6.29
CA ALA A 122 9.89 -17.23 5.73
C ALA A 122 9.80 -17.32 4.21
N VAL A 123 10.83 -16.85 3.51
CA VAL A 123 10.93 -16.97 2.05
C VAL A 123 11.42 -18.38 1.69
N LEU A 124 10.95 -18.92 0.59
CA LEU A 124 11.37 -20.25 0.10
C LEU A 124 12.92 -20.31 0.01
N GLY A 125 13.49 -21.39 0.54
CA GLY A 125 14.94 -21.54 0.69
C GLY A 125 15.48 -21.08 2.05
N GLN A 126 14.67 -20.47 2.91
CA GLN A 126 14.96 -20.24 4.32
C GLN A 126 14.38 -21.36 5.20
N PRO A 127 14.85 -21.52 6.44
CA PRO A 127 14.26 -22.50 7.36
C PRO A 127 12.77 -22.26 7.57
N GLY A 128 11.97 -23.31 7.43
CA GLY A 128 10.51 -23.32 7.58
C GLY A 128 9.87 -24.31 6.63
N ASP A 129 8.68 -24.75 7.01
CA ASP A 129 7.87 -25.70 6.23
C ASP A 129 6.71 -24.98 5.54
N GLY A 130 6.25 -25.51 4.39
CA GLY A 130 5.08 -25.01 3.66
C GLY A 130 3.77 -25.17 4.44
N PRO A 131 2.64 -24.78 3.86
CA PRO A 131 2.43 -24.42 2.44
C PRO A 131 3.05 -23.08 2.05
N TRP A 132 3.20 -22.89 0.75
CA TRP A 132 3.87 -21.75 0.13
C TRP A 132 2.89 -20.92 -0.67
N ILE A 133 3.06 -19.58 -0.65
CA ILE A 133 2.33 -18.66 -1.51
C ILE A 133 3.30 -17.92 -2.44
N VAL A 134 2.98 -17.88 -3.73
CA VAL A 134 3.76 -17.17 -4.75
C VAL A 134 3.20 -15.77 -4.94
N LYS A 135 4.07 -14.76 -4.89
CA LYS A 135 3.73 -13.34 -4.99
C LYS A 135 4.71 -12.59 -5.87
N SER A 136 4.26 -11.47 -6.46
CA SER A 136 5.18 -10.49 -7.05
C SER A 136 6.02 -9.81 -5.98
N VAL A 137 7.29 -9.51 -6.32
CA VAL A 137 8.20 -8.78 -5.43
C VAL A 137 7.76 -7.31 -5.28
N PHE A 138 7.31 -6.68 -6.36
CA PHE A 138 7.06 -5.23 -6.41
C PHE A 138 5.60 -4.86 -6.54
N GLU A 139 4.78 -5.69 -7.20
CA GLU A 139 3.39 -5.32 -7.46
C GLU A 139 2.53 -5.40 -6.21
N HIS A 140 1.65 -4.41 -6.04
CA HIS A 140 0.79 -4.29 -4.86
C HIS A 140 -0.60 -4.85 -5.14
N ALA A 141 -1.37 -4.40 -6.02
CA ALA A 141 -2.79 -4.69 -6.28
C ALA A 141 -3.22 -6.19 -6.37
N SER A 142 -2.52 -7.11 -5.70
CA SER A 142 -2.72 -8.58 -5.78
C SER A 142 -2.53 -9.14 -7.19
N LEU A 143 -1.76 -8.48 -8.05
CA LEU A 143 -1.50 -8.93 -9.41
C LEU A 143 -1.01 -10.38 -9.44
N GLY A 144 -1.67 -11.22 -10.24
CA GLY A 144 -1.34 -12.64 -10.38
C GLY A 144 -1.57 -13.49 -9.13
N LEU A 145 -2.30 -12.98 -8.12
CA LEU A 145 -2.73 -13.76 -6.97
C LEU A 145 -4.10 -14.37 -7.21
N ASP A 146 -4.16 -15.70 -7.20
CA ASP A 146 -5.36 -16.53 -7.31
C ASP A 146 -5.23 -17.79 -6.46
N ASP A 147 -6.23 -18.69 -6.50
CA ASP A 147 -6.26 -19.92 -5.72
C ASP A 147 -5.06 -20.85 -6.03
N THR A 148 -4.50 -20.77 -7.25
CA THR A 148 -3.32 -21.55 -7.64
C THR A 148 -2.02 -21.05 -7.04
N SER A 149 -2.03 -19.84 -6.49
CA SER A 149 -0.84 -19.19 -5.88
C SER A 149 -0.40 -19.88 -4.58
N VAL A 150 -1.28 -20.67 -3.94
CA VAL A 150 -0.96 -21.38 -2.69
C VAL A 150 -0.77 -22.87 -2.97
N VAL A 151 0.40 -23.39 -2.62
CA VAL A 151 0.78 -24.80 -2.86
C VAL A 151 1.48 -25.42 -1.67
N LYS A 152 1.39 -26.75 -1.54
CA LYS A 152 2.00 -27.49 -0.43
C LYS A 152 3.49 -27.70 -0.62
N GLU A 153 3.92 -28.02 -1.84
CA GLU A 153 5.26 -28.50 -2.13
C GLU A 153 6.17 -27.39 -2.73
N PRO A 154 7.43 -27.29 -2.29
CA PRO A 154 8.39 -26.33 -2.84
C PRO A 154 8.56 -26.43 -4.37
N ALA A 155 8.55 -27.66 -4.92
CA ALA A 155 8.65 -27.88 -6.36
C ALA A 155 7.44 -27.34 -7.14
N ALA A 156 6.24 -27.34 -6.53
CA ALA A 156 5.07 -26.72 -7.12
C ALA A 156 5.19 -25.20 -7.10
N ALA A 157 5.69 -24.61 -6.00
CA ALA A 157 5.97 -23.17 -5.93
C ALA A 157 6.97 -22.73 -7.02
N ALA A 158 8.02 -23.49 -7.26
CA ALA A 158 9.00 -23.21 -8.32
C ALA A 158 8.35 -23.16 -9.73
N ARG A 159 7.44 -24.11 -10.03
CA ARG A 159 6.71 -24.10 -11.32
C ARG A 159 5.80 -22.87 -11.45
N ILE A 160 5.11 -22.47 -10.38
CA ILE A 160 4.25 -21.29 -10.40
C ILE A 160 5.09 -20.01 -10.58
N LEU A 161 6.26 -19.92 -9.92
CA LEU A 161 7.19 -18.80 -10.11
C LEU A 161 7.57 -18.62 -11.60
N GLU A 162 7.89 -19.72 -12.29
CA GLU A 162 8.21 -19.68 -13.72
C GLU A 162 7.00 -19.29 -14.56
N ALA A 163 5.81 -19.83 -14.28
CA ALA A 163 4.58 -19.48 -14.97
C ALA A 163 4.23 -18.00 -14.81
N ARG A 164 4.31 -17.46 -13.60
CA ARG A 164 4.02 -16.04 -13.33
C ARG A 164 5.01 -15.10 -14.01
N ARG A 165 6.31 -15.46 -14.03
CA ARG A 165 7.31 -14.69 -14.79
C ARG A 165 7.02 -14.67 -16.28
N ALA A 166 6.58 -15.79 -16.83
CA ALA A 166 6.26 -15.89 -18.26
C ALA A 166 4.99 -15.09 -18.62
N GLU A 167 3.99 -15.09 -17.74
CA GLU A 167 2.69 -14.44 -17.96
C GLU A 167 2.72 -12.94 -17.69
N PHE A 168 3.27 -12.51 -16.57
CA PHE A 168 3.22 -11.12 -16.08
C PHE A 168 4.58 -10.40 -16.17
N GLY A 169 5.67 -11.11 -16.45
CA GLY A 169 7.01 -10.56 -16.33
C GLY A 169 7.41 -10.29 -14.87
N GLY A 170 8.43 -9.43 -14.68
CA GLY A 170 8.84 -8.96 -13.36
C GLY A 170 9.47 -10.04 -12.45
N ASP A 171 9.64 -9.68 -11.18
CA ASP A 171 10.26 -10.52 -10.18
C ASP A 171 9.21 -11.15 -9.26
N TRP A 172 9.33 -12.46 -9.04
CA TRP A 172 8.42 -13.26 -8.22
C TRP A 172 9.17 -14.03 -7.16
N PHE A 173 8.53 -14.26 -6.00
CA PHE A 173 9.08 -15.06 -4.91
C PHE A 173 7.98 -15.91 -4.28
N ALA A 174 8.39 -16.92 -3.53
CA ALA A 174 7.49 -17.69 -2.70
C ALA A 174 7.84 -17.49 -1.24
N GLU A 175 6.82 -17.41 -0.40
CA GLU A 175 6.96 -17.36 1.05
C GLU A 175 6.03 -18.36 1.73
N ARG A 176 6.26 -18.67 2.99
CA ARG A 176 5.35 -19.50 3.77
C ARG A 176 3.95 -18.86 3.77
N TYR A 177 2.97 -19.61 3.34
CA TYR A 177 1.57 -19.24 3.54
C TYR A 177 1.22 -19.45 5.01
N VAL A 178 0.73 -18.42 5.67
CA VAL A 178 0.28 -18.46 7.05
C VAL A 178 -1.25 -18.56 7.07
N PRO A 179 -1.82 -19.75 7.33
CA PRO A 179 -3.27 -19.90 7.50
C PRO A 179 -3.75 -19.08 8.71
N GLY A 180 -4.96 -18.54 8.65
CA GLY A 180 -5.55 -17.80 9.75
C GLY A 180 -6.16 -16.47 9.32
N ARG A 181 -6.13 -15.48 10.21
CA ARG A 181 -6.79 -14.18 10.06
C ARG A 181 -5.90 -13.21 9.28
N GLU A 182 -6.51 -12.25 8.59
CA GLU A 182 -5.79 -11.16 7.94
C GLU A 182 -6.20 -9.82 8.54
N LEU A 183 -5.21 -9.05 9.02
CA LEU A 183 -5.44 -7.73 9.61
C LEU A 183 -4.73 -6.66 8.80
N ASN A 184 -5.38 -5.49 8.69
CA ASN A 184 -4.79 -4.28 8.14
C ASN A 184 -4.78 -3.18 9.19
N VAL A 185 -3.64 -2.48 9.33
CA VAL A 185 -3.49 -1.34 10.23
C VAL A 185 -3.02 -0.14 9.45
N ALA A 186 -3.87 0.85 9.33
CA ALA A 186 -3.54 2.12 8.71
C ALA A 186 -2.96 3.10 9.73
N ILE A 187 -1.99 3.90 9.30
CA ILE A 187 -1.33 4.95 10.10
C ILE A 187 -1.33 6.23 9.29
N ILE A 188 -1.65 7.35 9.92
CA ILE A 188 -1.65 8.67 9.31
C ILE A 188 -0.85 9.66 10.15
N ALA A 189 -0.07 10.52 9.49
CA ALA A 189 0.54 11.67 10.14
C ALA A 189 -0.58 12.64 10.58
N SER A 190 -0.59 12.95 11.86
CA SER A 190 -1.52 13.92 12.46
C SER A 190 -0.76 15.12 13.00
N PRO A 191 -1.45 16.20 13.41
CA PRO A 191 -0.80 17.35 14.04
C PRO A 191 0.03 17.03 15.28
N THR A 192 -0.24 15.89 15.94
CA THR A 192 0.43 15.44 17.16
C THR A 192 1.43 14.29 16.93
N GLY A 193 1.65 13.90 15.69
CA GLY A 193 2.51 12.77 15.31
C GLY A 193 1.76 11.65 14.58
N PRO A 194 2.38 10.49 14.35
CA PRO A 194 1.74 9.36 13.70
C PRO A 194 0.57 8.84 14.56
N ARG A 195 -0.60 8.71 13.93
CA ARG A 195 -1.83 8.19 14.56
C ARG A 195 -2.20 6.87 13.92
N VAL A 196 -2.25 5.82 14.71
CA VAL A 196 -2.77 4.52 14.27
C VAL A 196 -4.29 4.57 14.22
N LEU A 197 -4.85 4.09 13.13
CA LEU A 197 -6.28 3.98 12.92
C LEU A 197 -6.79 2.60 13.42
N PRO A 198 -8.09 2.44 13.64
CA PRO A 198 -8.65 1.19 14.10
C PRO A 198 -8.24 0.00 13.23
N VAL A 199 -7.88 -1.10 13.88
CA VAL A 199 -7.44 -2.33 13.22
C VAL A 199 -8.61 -2.96 12.47
N ALA A 200 -8.45 -3.18 11.18
CA ALA A 200 -9.42 -3.88 10.35
C ALA A 200 -9.03 -5.35 10.19
N GLU A 201 -9.99 -6.24 10.31
CA GLU A 201 -9.88 -7.65 9.90
C GLU A 201 -10.59 -7.86 8.57
N LEU A 202 -9.96 -8.58 7.66
CA LEU A 202 -10.57 -9.07 6.43
C LEU A 202 -11.01 -10.52 6.67
N LYS A 203 -12.32 -10.71 6.83
CA LYS A 203 -12.95 -12.01 7.08
C LYS A 203 -13.28 -12.69 5.75
N PHE A 204 -12.96 -13.97 5.65
CA PHE A 204 -13.25 -14.82 4.50
C PHE A 204 -14.51 -15.65 4.79
N GLU A 205 -15.68 -15.06 4.59
CA GLU A 205 -16.96 -15.67 4.99
C GLU A 205 -17.40 -16.72 3.97
N GLY A 206 -17.75 -17.93 4.43
CA GLY A 206 -18.23 -19.01 3.60
C GLY A 206 -17.20 -19.58 2.60
N TYR A 207 -15.90 -19.31 2.80
CA TYR A 207 -14.85 -19.93 2.00
C TYR A 207 -14.82 -21.43 2.24
N PRO A 208 -14.78 -22.28 1.19
CA PRO A 208 -14.57 -23.72 1.33
C PRO A 208 -13.24 -24.02 2.03
N GLU A 209 -13.15 -25.18 2.74
CA GLU A 209 -11.94 -25.55 3.48
C GLU A 209 -10.69 -25.72 2.60
N ASP A 210 -10.88 -26.11 1.34
CA ASP A 210 -9.80 -26.30 0.37
C ASP A 210 -9.42 -25.01 -0.36
N LYS A 211 -10.21 -23.93 -0.22
CA LYS A 211 -9.94 -22.63 -0.82
C LYS A 211 -9.02 -21.81 0.07
N PRO A 212 -7.87 -21.32 -0.45
CA PRO A 212 -6.98 -20.48 0.33
C PRO A 212 -7.66 -19.15 0.69
N ALA A 213 -7.64 -18.82 1.97
CA ALA A 213 -8.13 -17.53 2.48
C ALA A 213 -7.09 -16.44 2.21
N ILE A 214 -7.11 -15.86 1.02
CA ILE A 214 -6.19 -14.80 0.56
C ILE A 214 -6.96 -13.67 -0.11
N ILE A 215 -6.40 -12.46 -0.07
CA ILE A 215 -6.88 -11.33 -0.86
C ILE A 215 -6.33 -11.47 -2.28
N SER A 216 -7.06 -12.23 -3.11
CA SER A 216 -6.74 -12.44 -4.52
C SER A 216 -7.01 -11.19 -5.36
N TYR A 217 -6.60 -11.22 -6.64
CA TYR A 217 -6.96 -10.16 -7.59
C TYR A 217 -8.49 -10.05 -7.74
N ALA A 218 -9.18 -11.18 -7.82
CA ALA A 218 -10.64 -11.22 -7.90
C ALA A 218 -11.29 -10.63 -6.64
N ALA A 219 -10.75 -10.89 -5.43
CA ALA A 219 -11.26 -10.32 -4.19
C ALA A 219 -11.18 -8.78 -4.11
N LYS A 220 -10.32 -8.15 -4.93
CA LYS A 220 -10.20 -6.68 -4.98
C LYS A 220 -10.95 -6.04 -6.13
N TRP A 221 -10.96 -6.66 -7.30
CA TRP A 221 -11.28 -6.00 -8.56
C TRP A 221 -12.47 -6.58 -9.31
N ASP A 222 -12.92 -7.79 -8.99
CA ASP A 222 -14.05 -8.45 -9.64
C ASP A 222 -15.27 -8.48 -8.71
N VAL A 223 -16.10 -7.45 -8.81
CA VAL A 223 -17.30 -7.26 -7.97
C VAL A 223 -18.31 -8.42 -8.08
N ASP A 224 -18.25 -9.20 -9.17
CA ASP A 224 -19.11 -10.34 -9.42
C ASP A 224 -18.53 -11.66 -8.89
N SER A 225 -17.24 -11.68 -8.52
CA SER A 225 -16.59 -12.87 -8.00
C SER A 225 -17.14 -13.29 -6.62
N PHE A 226 -16.98 -14.58 -6.34
CA PHE A 226 -17.23 -15.12 -4.99
C PHE A 226 -16.34 -14.44 -3.96
N GLU A 227 -15.05 -14.27 -4.27
CA GLU A 227 -14.04 -13.72 -3.41
C GLU A 227 -14.35 -12.29 -2.99
N TYR A 228 -14.78 -11.43 -3.92
CA TYR A 228 -15.15 -10.05 -3.63
C TYR A 228 -16.32 -9.98 -2.64
N ARG A 229 -17.39 -10.77 -2.90
CA ARG A 229 -18.61 -10.77 -2.08
C ARG A 229 -18.44 -11.39 -0.70
N HIS A 230 -17.46 -12.27 -0.55
CA HIS A 230 -17.23 -13.03 0.69
C HIS A 230 -15.97 -12.60 1.44
N THR A 231 -15.29 -11.55 0.98
CA THR A 231 -14.20 -10.90 1.72
C THR A 231 -14.75 -9.65 2.40
N VAL A 232 -15.05 -9.76 3.69
CA VAL A 232 -15.76 -8.74 4.46
C VAL A 232 -14.82 -8.05 5.44
N ARG A 233 -14.81 -6.71 5.43
CA ARG A 233 -14.07 -5.91 6.40
C ARG A 233 -14.83 -5.79 7.71
N SER A 234 -14.16 -6.04 8.84
CA SER A 234 -14.69 -5.89 10.19
C SER A 234 -13.70 -5.11 11.05
N PHE A 235 -14.21 -4.28 11.94
CA PHE A 235 -13.40 -3.60 12.98
C PHE A 235 -13.64 -4.23 14.37
N ASP A 236 -14.23 -5.41 14.41
CA ASP A 236 -14.46 -6.17 15.64
C ASP A 236 -13.29 -7.13 15.85
N VAL A 237 -12.17 -6.56 16.30
CA VAL A 237 -10.93 -7.28 16.64
C VAL A 237 -10.74 -7.24 18.15
N GLU A 238 -10.33 -8.35 18.74
CA GLU A 238 -10.09 -8.47 20.19
C GLU A 238 -9.09 -7.40 20.66
N PRO A 239 -9.37 -6.68 21.76
CA PRO A 239 -8.55 -5.54 22.19
C PRO A 239 -7.05 -5.86 22.36
N GLU A 240 -6.71 -7.04 22.86
CA GLU A 240 -5.32 -7.47 23.05
C GLU A 240 -4.60 -7.67 21.70
N LEU A 241 -5.28 -8.29 20.74
CA LEU A 241 -4.73 -8.51 19.41
C LEU A 241 -4.59 -7.18 18.68
N ALA A 242 -5.60 -6.30 18.74
CA ALA A 242 -5.57 -4.96 18.17
C ALA A 242 -4.38 -4.16 18.74
N ALA A 243 -4.22 -4.09 20.05
CA ALA A 243 -3.12 -3.37 20.69
C ALA A 243 -1.73 -3.91 20.31
N ARG A 244 -1.62 -5.23 20.05
CA ARG A 244 -0.36 -5.83 19.56
C ARG A 244 -0.09 -5.42 18.10
N ALA A 245 -1.11 -5.46 17.25
CA ALA A 245 -0.99 -5.07 15.85
C ALA A 245 -0.64 -3.57 15.71
N GLU A 246 -1.26 -2.70 16.52
CA GLU A 246 -0.99 -1.26 16.57
C GLU A 246 0.47 -0.96 16.97
N ARG A 247 0.97 -1.60 18.06
CA ARG A 247 2.37 -1.43 18.47
C ARG A 247 3.35 -1.88 17.38
N LEU A 248 3.04 -2.99 16.71
CA LEU A 248 3.87 -3.51 15.65
C LEU A 248 3.82 -2.62 14.40
N ALA A 249 2.68 -2.01 14.12
CA ALA A 249 2.53 -1.04 13.04
C ALA A 249 3.38 0.22 13.29
N LEU A 250 3.43 0.73 14.53
CA LEU A 250 4.33 1.83 14.90
C LEU A 250 5.80 1.42 14.83
N ALA A 251 6.15 0.20 15.23
CA ALA A 251 7.51 -0.31 15.04
C ALA A 251 7.92 -0.39 13.56
N CYS A 252 6.99 -0.76 12.67
CA CYS A 252 7.22 -0.69 11.22
C CYS A 252 7.33 0.77 10.73
N TRP A 253 6.52 1.69 11.26
CA TRP A 253 6.60 3.12 10.94
C TRP A 253 7.99 3.66 11.21
N ASP A 254 8.55 3.37 12.38
CA ASP A 254 9.90 3.81 12.76
C ASP A 254 10.99 3.07 11.95
N LEU A 255 10.88 1.75 11.80
CA LEU A 255 11.86 0.92 11.10
C LEU A 255 12.08 1.36 9.64
N PHE A 256 10.98 1.68 8.94
CA PHE A 256 11.03 2.08 7.53
C PHE A 256 11.08 3.60 7.33
N ALA A 257 11.15 4.38 8.41
CA ALA A 257 11.11 5.85 8.40
C ALA A 257 9.93 6.36 7.54
N LEU A 258 8.72 5.83 7.84
CA LEU A 258 7.51 6.19 7.12
C LEU A 258 7.08 7.61 7.44
N ASP A 259 6.45 8.25 6.47
CA ASP A 259 5.91 9.61 6.54
C ASP A 259 4.49 9.65 6.00
N GLY A 260 3.76 10.71 6.31
CA GLY A 260 2.45 10.97 5.73
C GLY A 260 1.42 9.91 6.10
N TYR A 261 1.37 8.81 5.37
CA TYR A 261 0.44 7.71 5.61
C TYR A 261 0.98 6.37 5.11
N ALA A 262 0.57 5.30 5.75
CA ALA A 262 0.99 3.94 5.42
C ALA A 262 -0.03 2.91 5.91
N ARG A 263 0.07 1.67 5.43
CA ARG A 263 -0.69 0.53 5.93
C ARG A 263 0.24 -0.67 6.14
N VAL A 264 0.09 -1.33 7.27
CA VAL A 264 0.79 -2.58 7.56
C VAL A 264 -0.21 -3.72 7.53
N ASP A 265 0.06 -4.74 6.73
CA ASP A 265 -0.79 -5.90 6.53
C ASP A 265 -0.20 -7.12 7.22
N TYR A 266 -1.05 -7.87 7.94
CA TYR A 266 -0.64 -8.99 8.80
C TYR A 266 -1.41 -10.26 8.50
N ARG A 267 -0.75 -11.40 8.76
CA ARG A 267 -1.44 -12.67 9.03
C ARG A 267 -1.30 -12.99 10.51
N VAL A 268 -2.38 -13.55 11.07
CA VAL A 268 -2.41 -14.06 12.44
C VAL A 268 -2.63 -15.56 12.38
N ASP A 269 -1.68 -16.35 12.85
CA ASP A 269 -1.82 -17.80 12.87
C ASP A 269 -2.70 -18.31 14.03
N ALA A 270 -2.94 -19.61 14.09
CA ALA A 270 -3.76 -20.25 15.11
C ALA A 270 -3.22 -20.08 16.55
N SER A 271 -1.93 -19.77 16.71
CA SER A 271 -1.32 -19.46 18.00
C SER A 271 -1.49 -17.99 18.40
N GLY A 272 -2.07 -17.16 17.53
CA GLY A 272 -2.17 -15.72 17.71
C GLY A 272 -0.87 -14.95 17.38
N CYS A 273 0.09 -15.57 16.72
CA CYS A 273 1.31 -14.87 16.29
C CYS A 273 1.02 -13.98 15.06
N LEU A 274 1.45 -12.72 15.15
CA LEU A 274 1.35 -11.74 14.07
C LEU A 274 2.58 -11.85 13.15
N PHE A 275 2.34 -12.01 11.84
CA PHE A 275 3.36 -11.96 10.81
C PHE A 275 3.11 -10.79 9.88
N VAL A 276 4.06 -9.85 9.78
CA VAL A 276 3.98 -8.75 8.82
C VAL A 276 4.13 -9.32 7.40
N LEU A 277 3.11 -9.16 6.58
CA LEU A 277 3.11 -9.55 5.16
C LEU A 277 3.82 -8.51 4.31
N GLU A 278 3.35 -7.28 4.44
CA GLU A 278 3.90 -6.13 3.73
C GLU A 278 3.67 -4.82 4.50
N VAL A 279 4.48 -3.82 4.18
CA VAL A 279 4.31 -2.44 4.60
C VAL A 279 4.06 -1.62 3.35
N ASN A 280 2.87 -1.07 3.22
CA ASN A 280 2.48 -0.26 2.08
C ASN A 280 2.68 1.22 2.41
N ALA A 281 3.64 1.86 1.75
CA ALA A 281 3.98 3.27 1.95
C ALA A 281 3.12 4.24 1.11
N ASN A 282 2.23 3.71 0.27
CA ASN A 282 1.28 4.50 -0.52
C ASN A 282 -0.05 3.71 -0.67
N PRO A 283 -0.78 3.45 0.44
CA PRO A 283 -2.06 2.74 0.38
C PRO A 283 -3.14 3.63 -0.25
N CYS A 284 -4.05 3.02 -1.01
CA CYS A 284 -5.18 3.71 -1.63
C CYS A 284 -6.04 4.47 -0.60
N LEU A 285 -6.32 5.74 -0.87
CA LEU A 285 -7.15 6.65 -0.07
C LEU A 285 -8.55 6.84 -0.65
N SER A 286 -8.95 6.11 -1.69
CA SER A 286 -10.31 6.18 -2.27
C SER A 286 -11.36 6.05 -1.16
N PRO A 287 -12.50 6.77 -1.25
CA PRO A 287 -13.51 6.78 -0.20
C PRO A 287 -14.09 5.42 0.16
N ASP A 288 -14.06 4.46 -0.74
CA ASP A 288 -14.51 3.06 -0.56
C ASP A 288 -13.38 2.11 -0.11
N ALA A 289 -12.13 2.61 -0.07
CA ALA A 289 -10.96 1.83 0.34
C ALA A 289 -10.89 1.61 1.87
N GLY A 290 -10.04 0.65 2.26
CA GLY A 290 -9.83 0.29 3.67
C GLY A 290 -9.30 1.41 4.54
N PHE A 291 -8.49 2.30 3.97
CA PHE A 291 -7.94 3.44 4.70
C PHE A 291 -9.05 4.44 5.07
N ALA A 292 -9.92 4.80 4.12
CA ALA A 292 -11.06 5.69 4.35
C ALA A 292 -12.04 5.11 5.36
N ALA A 293 -12.33 3.80 5.28
CA ALA A 293 -13.18 3.13 6.28
C ALA A 293 -12.57 3.17 7.71
N ALA A 294 -11.23 3.07 7.83
CA ALA A 294 -10.56 3.19 9.12
C ALA A 294 -10.59 4.63 9.67
N LEU A 295 -10.50 5.66 8.80
CA LEU A 295 -10.70 7.06 9.18
C LEU A 295 -12.12 7.29 9.71
N GLU A 296 -13.14 6.85 8.98
CA GLU A 296 -14.54 6.96 9.40
C GLU A 296 -14.77 6.27 10.76
N ARG A 297 -14.26 5.05 10.91
CA ARG A 297 -14.36 4.31 12.18
C ARG A 297 -13.72 5.01 13.35
N SER A 298 -12.67 5.81 13.11
CA SER A 298 -11.97 6.61 14.12
C SER A 298 -12.61 7.97 14.39
N GLY A 299 -13.67 8.34 13.65
CA GLY A 299 -14.30 9.65 13.72
C GLY A 299 -13.50 10.79 13.08
N ILE A 300 -12.52 10.48 12.23
CA ILE A 300 -11.74 11.48 11.49
C ILE A 300 -12.45 11.72 10.15
N GLY A 301 -12.79 12.99 9.88
CA GLY A 301 -13.34 13.39 8.60
C GLY A 301 -12.35 13.18 7.47
N TYR A 302 -12.81 12.69 6.31
CA TYR A 302 -11.94 12.48 5.14
C TYR A 302 -11.19 13.76 4.73
N GLY A 303 -11.90 14.91 4.70
CA GLY A 303 -11.30 16.22 4.42
C GLY A 303 -10.24 16.63 5.44
N ASP A 304 -10.46 16.35 6.73
CA ASP A 304 -9.47 16.64 7.78
C ASP A 304 -8.21 15.82 7.58
N ALA A 305 -8.35 14.52 7.26
CA ALA A 305 -7.23 13.65 6.96
C ALA A 305 -6.42 14.15 5.77
N ILE A 306 -7.06 14.54 4.66
CA ILE A 306 -6.41 15.13 3.49
C ILE A 306 -5.68 16.42 3.86
N GLY A 307 -6.29 17.27 4.69
CA GLY A 307 -5.66 18.50 5.21
C GLY A 307 -4.39 18.20 6.03
N TRP A 308 -4.44 17.21 6.92
CA TRP A 308 -3.26 16.81 7.72
C TRP A 308 -2.10 16.35 6.84
N LEU A 309 -2.38 15.61 5.76
CA LEU A 309 -1.34 15.14 4.84
C LEU A 309 -0.66 16.29 4.10
N ILE A 310 -1.41 17.34 3.69
CA ILE A 310 -0.84 18.53 3.08
C ILE A 310 0.05 19.28 4.09
N GLU A 311 -0.44 19.47 5.32
CA GLU A 311 0.32 20.15 6.37
C GLU A 311 1.59 19.40 6.74
N ASP A 312 1.52 18.05 6.86
CA ASP A 312 2.67 17.21 7.10
C ASP A 312 3.71 17.35 5.98
N ALA A 313 3.30 17.27 4.72
CA ALA A 313 4.17 17.43 3.56
C ALA A 313 4.96 18.74 3.61
N ARG A 314 4.27 19.85 3.94
CA ARG A 314 4.85 21.18 4.04
C ARG A 314 5.80 21.31 5.22
N ARG A 315 5.42 20.79 6.39
CA ARG A 315 6.27 20.79 7.59
C ARG A 315 7.58 20.05 7.34
N ARG A 316 7.53 18.85 6.70
CA ARG A 316 8.71 18.07 6.36
C ARG A 316 9.63 18.77 5.36
N ALA A 317 9.06 19.44 4.34
CA ALA A 317 9.85 20.19 3.38
C ALA A 317 10.59 21.36 4.02
N HIS A 318 9.96 22.09 4.96
CA HIS A 318 10.63 23.15 5.72
C HIS A 318 11.76 22.62 6.59
N ALA A 319 11.57 21.49 7.25
CA ALA A 319 12.60 20.86 8.09
C ALA A 319 13.83 20.37 7.29
N ARG A 320 13.65 19.99 6.00
CA ARG A 320 14.75 19.60 5.12
C ARG A 320 15.52 20.80 4.54
N ALA A 321 14.92 21.98 4.51
CA ALA A 321 15.53 23.21 3.98
C ALA A 321 16.28 24.03 5.03
N ALA A 322 16.05 23.78 6.33
CA ALA A 322 16.70 24.39 7.48
C ALA A 322 18.00 23.67 7.87
#